data_7f267d60040eca1a2d7ec80f05bcf7b2
#
_entry.id   7f267d60040eca1a2d7ec80f05bcf7b2
#
_cell.length_a   1.000
_cell.length_b   1.000
_cell.length_c   1.000
_cell.angle_alpha   90.00
_cell.angle_beta   90.00
_cell.angle_gamma   90.00
#
_symmetry.space_group_name_H-M   'P 1'
#
loop_
_entity.id
_entity.type
_entity.pdbx_description
1 polymer ?
#
loop_
_entity_poly.entity_id
_entity_poly.type
_entity_poly.pdbx_seq_one_letter_code
_entity_poly.pdbx_strand_id
1 'polypeptide(L)'
;MEHDAFEEAARECKDRIYSFAAMMLRDPEEARDVSQEALVRLWRHRSKVEPAGAKTWLMRTTHNLCIDRIRRRKVRGEVDGEEVIPFQADEGPGPNQLAESSELGGKIGEALRSLSGIDRAVVLMREVQGMAYEEIARALDMPMGTLKARLHRARERLRNKLADAGVTP
;
A
#
# COMPACT_ATOMS: atom_id res chain seq x y z
N MET A 1 11.55 -12.74 -18.16
CA MET A 1 11.22 -13.69 -17.05
C MET A 1 10.49 -14.88 -17.62
N GLU A 2 10.97 -16.05 -17.32
CA GLU A 2 10.34 -17.33 -17.68
C GLU A 2 9.04 -17.55 -16.89
N HIS A 3 8.25 -18.53 -17.32
CA HIS A 3 6.94 -18.84 -16.67
C HIS A 3 7.12 -19.20 -15.19
N ASP A 4 8.07 -20.07 -14.88
CA ASP A 4 8.31 -20.52 -13.50
C ASP A 4 8.75 -19.37 -12.58
N ALA A 5 9.59 -18.47 -13.08
CA ALA A 5 10.02 -17.29 -12.33
C ALA A 5 8.85 -16.30 -12.10
N PHE A 6 7.92 -16.22 -13.05
CA PHE A 6 6.69 -15.45 -12.86
C PHE A 6 5.81 -16.06 -11.77
N GLU A 7 5.59 -17.38 -11.80
CA GLU A 7 4.79 -18.06 -10.79
C GLU A 7 5.37 -17.89 -9.39
N GLU A 8 6.68 -17.99 -9.26
CA GLU A 8 7.38 -17.77 -7.99
C GLU A 8 7.19 -16.32 -7.49
N ALA A 9 7.44 -15.34 -8.35
CA ALA A 9 7.26 -13.92 -8.01
C ALA A 9 5.81 -13.61 -7.63
N ALA A 10 4.84 -14.15 -8.36
CA ALA A 10 3.42 -13.99 -8.07
C ALA A 10 3.06 -14.59 -6.71
N ARG A 11 3.55 -15.79 -6.43
CA ARG A 11 3.29 -16.49 -5.15
C ARG A 11 3.87 -15.73 -3.96
N GLU A 12 5.09 -15.20 -4.10
CA GLU A 12 5.76 -14.45 -3.04
C GLU A 12 5.14 -13.07 -2.79
N CYS A 13 4.65 -12.42 -3.84
CA CYS A 13 4.24 -11.03 -3.76
C CYS A 13 2.73 -10.81 -3.64
N LYS A 14 1.89 -11.79 -3.97
CA LYS A 14 0.42 -11.62 -4.02
C LYS A 14 -0.17 -11.07 -2.71
N ASP A 15 0.24 -11.62 -1.58
CA ASP A 15 -0.27 -11.18 -0.27
C ASP A 15 0.27 -9.80 0.12
N ARG A 16 1.50 -9.51 -0.26
CA ARG A 16 2.13 -8.21 -0.03
C ARG A 16 1.45 -7.08 -0.80
N ILE A 17 1.20 -7.28 -2.09
CA ILE A 17 0.54 -6.27 -2.92
C ILE A 17 -0.93 -6.10 -2.53
N TYR A 18 -1.61 -7.16 -2.17
CA TYR A 18 -2.98 -7.08 -1.64
C TYR A 18 -3.02 -6.30 -0.32
N SER A 19 -2.16 -6.64 0.63
CA SER A 19 -2.07 -5.95 1.92
C SER A 19 -1.76 -4.47 1.74
N PHE A 20 -0.82 -4.13 0.88
CA PHE A 20 -0.49 -2.75 0.55
C PHE A 20 -1.68 -2.01 -0.05
N ALA A 21 -2.35 -2.59 -1.04
CA ALA A 21 -3.52 -2.00 -1.68
C ALA A 21 -4.69 -1.82 -0.71
N ALA A 22 -4.92 -2.80 0.16
CA ALA A 22 -5.97 -2.73 1.17
C ALA A 22 -5.74 -1.57 2.16
N MET A 23 -4.51 -1.36 2.60
CA MET A 23 -4.16 -0.25 3.49
C MET A 23 -4.15 1.11 2.78
N MET A 24 -3.83 1.13 1.48
CA MET A 24 -3.93 2.35 0.67
C MET A 24 -5.37 2.78 0.42
N LEU A 25 -6.24 1.84 0.08
CA LEU A 25 -7.59 2.10 -0.44
C LEU A 25 -8.68 1.93 0.61
N ARG A 26 -8.45 1.11 1.64
CA ARG A 26 -9.43 0.72 2.66
C ARG A 26 -10.73 0.15 2.07
N ASP A 27 -10.61 -0.53 0.97
CA ASP A 27 -11.66 -1.25 0.28
C ASP A 27 -11.11 -2.60 -0.18
N PRO A 28 -11.56 -3.73 0.42
CA PRO A 28 -11.05 -5.05 0.08
C PRO A 28 -11.30 -5.46 -1.37
N GLU A 29 -12.43 -5.06 -1.94
CA GLU A 29 -12.77 -5.39 -3.32
C GLU A 29 -11.86 -4.65 -4.30
N GLU A 30 -11.66 -3.35 -4.11
CA GLU A 30 -10.71 -2.58 -4.91
C GLU A 30 -9.29 -3.08 -4.73
N ALA A 31 -8.89 -3.44 -3.51
CA ALA A 31 -7.57 -4.00 -3.25
C ALA A 31 -7.34 -5.31 -4.00
N ARG A 32 -8.36 -6.15 -4.05
CA ARG A 32 -8.33 -7.40 -4.83
C ARG A 32 -8.18 -7.13 -6.33
N ASP A 33 -8.97 -6.23 -6.85
CA ASP A 33 -8.93 -5.84 -8.28
C ASP A 33 -7.56 -5.25 -8.66
N VAL A 34 -7.03 -4.37 -7.83
CA VAL A 34 -5.71 -3.76 -8.03
C VAL A 34 -4.61 -4.81 -8.00
N SER A 35 -4.67 -5.75 -7.05
CA SER A 35 -3.68 -6.82 -6.93
C SER A 35 -3.70 -7.75 -8.13
N GLN A 36 -4.87 -8.13 -8.60
CA GLN A 36 -5.02 -8.95 -9.82
C GLN A 36 -4.52 -8.22 -11.05
N GLU A 37 -4.88 -6.96 -11.21
CA GLU A 37 -4.42 -6.12 -12.33
C GLU A 37 -2.89 -5.98 -12.33
N ALA A 38 -2.27 -5.81 -11.17
CA ALA A 38 -0.81 -5.73 -11.06
C ALA A 38 -0.14 -7.03 -11.53
N LEU A 39 -0.68 -8.19 -11.14
CA LEU A 39 -0.17 -9.50 -11.57
C LEU A 39 -0.37 -9.73 -13.08
N VAL A 40 -1.52 -9.35 -13.62
CA VAL A 40 -1.78 -9.43 -15.06
C VAL A 40 -0.82 -8.54 -15.84
N ARG A 41 -0.53 -7.33 -15.35
CA ARG A 41 0.46 -6.45 -15.96
C ARG A 41 1.87 -7.03 -15.89
N LEU A 42 2.26 -7.66 -14.78
CA LEU A 42 3.54 -8.35 -14.68
C LEU A 42 3.64 -9.45 -15.75
N TRP A 43 2.60 -10.27 -15.90
CA TRP A 43 2.55 -11.30 -16.93
C TRP A 43 2.73 -10.74 -18.33
N ARG A 44 2.03 -9.67 -18.66
CA ARG A 44 2.14 -9.00 -19.97
C ARG A 44 3.51 -8.39 -20.23
N HIS A 45 4.19 -7.94 -19.18
CA HIS A 45 5.51 -7.30 -19.27
C HIS A 45 6.67 -8.22 -18.88
N ARG A 46 6.42 -9.52 -18.66
CA ARG A 46 7.42 -10.45 -18.11
C ARG A 46 8.72 -10.54 -18.90
N SER A 47 8.67 -10.31 -20.20
CA SER A 47 9.88 -10.29 -21.05
C SER A 47 10.82 -9.10 -20.76
N LYS A 48 10.29 -8.05 -20.12
CA LYS A 48 11.04 -6.81 -19.82
C LYS A 48 11.38 -6.67 -18.33
N VAL A 49 10.90 -7.58 -17.50
CA VAL A 49 11.11 -7.52 -16.05
C VAL A 49 12.04 -8.67 -15.65
N GLU A 50 13.16 -8.32 -15.04
CA GLU A 50 14.06 -9.32 -14.46
C GLU A 50 13.45 -9.90 -13.17
N PRO A 51 13.65 -11.21 -12.89
CA PRO A 51 13.11 -11.85 -11.69
C PRO A 51 13.46 -11.11 -10.40
N ALA A 52 14.72 -10.67 -10.27
CA ALA A 52 15.19 -9.94 -9.09
C ALA A 52 14.51 -8.57 -8.90
N GLY A 53 13.98 -7.98 -9.95
CA GLY A 53 13.26 -6.71 -9.92
C GLY A 53 11.74 -6.83 -9.81
N ALA A 54 11.19 -8.04 -9.84
CA ALA A 54 9.75 -8.27 -9.91
C ALA A 54 8.99 -7.70 -8.72
N LYS A 55 9.52 -7.85 -7.51
CA LYS A 55 8.92 -7.30 -6.28
C LYS A 55 8.80 -5.77 -6.34
N THR A 56 9.87 -5.08 -6.66
CA THR A 56 9.87 -3.61 -6.79
C THR A 56 8.94 -3.15 -7.91
N TRP A 57 8.96 -3.85 -9.03
CA TRP A 57 8.08 -3.58 -10.16
C TRP A 57 6.59 -3.73 -9.78
N LEU A 58 6.24 -4.81 -9.07
CA LEU A 58 4.88 -5.06 -8.58
C LEU A 58 4.44 -3.99 -7.57
N MET A 59 5.30 -3.62 -6.64
CA MET A 59 4.99 -2.58 -5.66
C MET A 59 4.75 -1.23 -6.34
N ARG A 60 5.58 -0.87 -7.31
CA ARG A 60 5.40 0.34 -8.13
C ARG A 60 4.06 0.32 -8.88
N THR A 61 3.78 -0.79 -9.55
CA THR A 61 2.54 -0.95 -10.33
C THR A 61 1.32 -0.87 -9.43
N THR A 62 1.35 -1.57 -8.30
CA THR A 62 0.27 -1.55 -7.31
C THR A 62 0.05 -0.13 -6.75
N HIS A 63 1.13 0.56 -6.39
CA HIS A 63 1.07 1.96 -5.95
C HIS A 63 0.40 2.85 -6.99
N ASN A 64 0.85 2.78 -8.24
CA ASN A 64 0.28 3.59 -9.32
C ASN A 64 -1.22 3.32 -9.52
N LEU A 65 -1.63 2.05 -9.47
CA LEU A 65 -3.04 1.66 -9.54
C LEU A 65 -3.85 2.21 -8.36
N CYS A 66 -3.29 2.16 -7.16
CA CYS A 66 -3.93 2.73 -5.96
C CYS A 66 -4.11 4.26 -6.09
N ILE A 67 -3.08 4.97 -6.53
CA ILE A 67 -3.15 6.41 -6.75
C ILE A 67 -4.21 6.76 -7.79
N ASP A 68 -4.31 6.02 -8.88
CA ASP A 68 -5.36 6.21 -9.89
C ASP A 68 -6.77 6.03 -9.30
N ARG A 69 -6.95 5.01 -8.44
CA ARG A 69 -8.23 4.79 -7.74
C ARG A 69 -8.57 5.93 -6.80
N ILE A 70 -7.61 6.41 -6.02
CA ILE A 70 -7.77 7.56 -5.12
C ILE A 70 -8.15 8.82 -5.91
N ARG A 71 -7.49 9.09 -7.04
CA ARG A 71 -7.82 10.22 -7.90
C ARG A 71 -9.23 10.14 -8.47
N ARG A 72 -9.66 8.97 -8.91
CA ARG A 72 -11.03 8.76 -9.43
C ARG A 72 -12.09 9.01 -8.37
N ARG A 73 -11.83 8.59 -7.12
CA ARG A 73 -12.73 8.88 -5.99
C ARG A 73 -12.87 10.38 -5.75
N LYS A 74 -11.78 11.14 -5.78
CA LYS A 74 -11.80 12.61 -5.64
C LYS A 74 -12.63 13.28 -6.72
N VAL A 75 -12.47 12.86 -7.97
CA VAL A 75 -13.23 13.42 -9.11
C VAL A 75 -14.73 13.15 -8.97
N ARG A 76 -15.12 12.00 -8.39
CA ARG A 76 -16.52 11.65 -8.12
C ARG A 76 -17.10 12.27 -6.85
N GLY A 77 -16.31 13.01 -6.08
CA GLY A 77 -16.74 13.61 -4.83
C GLY A 77 -16.91 12.61 -3.67
N GLU A 78 -16.40 11.39 -3.82
CA GLU A 78 -16.56 10.31 -2.85
C GLU A 78 -15.61 10.42 -1.63
N VAL A 79 -14.66 11.37 -1.66
CA VAL A 79 -13.58 11.45 -0.65
C VAL A 79 -13.78 12.55 0.38
N ASP A 80 -14.69 13.50 0.14
CA ASP A 80 -14.98 14.59 1.09
C ASP A 80 -15.99 14.19 2.19
N GLY A 81 -16.50 12.97 2.15
CA GLY A 81 -17.33 12.39 3.18
C GLY A 81 -16.57 11.24 3.85
N GLU A 82 -16.37 11.35 5.14
CA GLU A 82 -15.90 10.29 6.00
C GLU A 82 -16.87 9.10 6.03
N GLU A 83 -17.15 8.48 4.89
CA GLU A 83 -17.75 7.16 4.94
C GLU A 83 -16.64 6.16 5.26
N VAL A 84 -16.51 5.91 6.54
CA VAL A 84 -15.85 4.73 7.06
C VAL A 84 -16.67 3.53 6.56
N ILE A 85 -16.30 3.02 5.40
CA ILE A 85 -16.75 1.68 5.02
C ILE A 85 -16.05 0.74 6.00
N PRO A 86 -16.82 0.07 6.89
CA PRO A 86 -16.20 -0.89 7.80
C PRO A 86 -15.47 -1.92 6.96
N PHE A 87 -14.20 -2.14 7.26
CA PHE A 87 -13.44 -3.21 6.65
C PHE A 87 -14.12 -4.53 7.05
N GLN A 88 -14.95 -5.08 6.18
CA GLN A 88 -15.47 -6.44 6.34
C GLN A 88 -14.42 -7.40 5.80
N ALA A 89 -13.77 -8.10 6.72
CA ALA A 89 -12.86 -9.16 6.39
C ALA A 89 -13.63 -10.27 5.69
N ASP A 90 -13.39 -10.44 4.39
CA ASP A 90 -13.74 -11.68 3.72
C ASP A 90 -12.82 -12.80 4.20
N GLU A 91 -13.42 -13.97 4.38
CA GLU A 91 -12.92 -15.19 4.96
C GLU A 91 -11.42 -15.48 4.77
N GLY A 92 -10.68 -15.39 5.84
CA GLY A 92 -9.28 -15.75 5.96
C GLY A 92 -8.43 -14.61 6.50
N PRO A 93 -8.10 -14.62 7.82
CA PRO A 93 -7.37 -13.53 8.42
C PRO A 93 -5.91 -13.54 8.01
N GLY A 94 -5.53 -12.59 7.15
CA GLY A 94 -4.14 -12.16 7.10
C GLY A 94 -3.79 -11.41 8.38
N PRO A 95 -2.52 -11.40 8.82
CA PRO A 95 -2.12 -10.74 10.07
C PRO A 95 -2.52 -9.26 10.15
N ASN A 96 -2.69 -8.59 9.03
CA ASN A 96 -3.10 -7.18 8.97
C ASN A 96 -4.63 -6.97 9.17
N GLN A 97 -5.45 -7.98 8.87
CA GLN A 97 -6.91 -7.90 9.04
C GLN A 97 -7.33 -7.98 10.51
N LEU A 98 -6.61 -8.77 11.31
CA LEU A 98 -6.82 -8.84 12.75
C LEU A 98 -6.45 -7.52 13.46
N ALA A 99 -5.45 -6.80 12.94
CA ALA A 99 -5.06 -5.50 13.48
C ALA A 99 -6.11 -4.42 13.19
N GLU A 100 -6.74 -4.43 12.01
CA GLU A 100 -7.73 -3.42 11.62
C GLU A 100 -9.10 -3.62 12.30
N SER A 101 -9.44 -4.82 12.73
CA SER A 101 -10.67 -5.10 13.46
C SER A 101 -10.62 -4.67 14.93
N SER A 102 -9.44 -4.31 15.43
CA SER A 102 -9.25 -3.79 16.79
C SER A 102 -9.48 -2.28 16.84
N GLU A 103 -9.77 -1.75 18.05
CA GLU A 103 -9.83 -0.30 18.28
C GLU A 103 -8.52 0.40 17.87
N LEU A 104 -7.39 -0.21 18.20
CA LEU A 104 -6.05 0.28 17.81
C LEU A 104 -5.88 0.28 16.29
N GLY A 105 -6.28 -0.78 15.61
CA GLY A 105 -6.23 -0.87 14.16
C GLY A 105 -7.05 0.20 13.47
N GLY A 106 -8.22 0.53 14.01
CA GLY A 106 -9.05 1.63 13.54
C GLY A 106 -8.37 2.99 13.67
N LYS A 107 -7.73 3.25 14.81
CA LYS A 107 -6.96 4.48 15.06
C LYS A 107 -5.75 4.61 14.11
N ILE A 108 -5.04 3.54 13.89
CA ILE A 108 -3.92 3.50 12.93
C ILE A 108 -4.43 3.77 11.51
N GLY A 109 -5.52 3.14 11.13
CA GLY A 109 -6.14 3.36 9.83
C GLY A 109 -6.55 4.81 9.59
N GLU A 110 -7.14 5.47 10.58
CA GLU A 110 -7.48 6.90 10.51
C GLU A 110 -6.24 7.78 10.41
N ALA A 111 -5.21 7.48 11.20
CA ALA A 111 -3.95 8.21 11.14
C ALA A 111 -3.31 8.11 9.75
N LEU A 112 -3.30 6.92 9.16
CA LEU A 112 -2.82 6.70 7.79
C LEU A 112 -3.63 7.48 6.75
N ARG A 113 -4.95 7.58 6.91
CA ARG A 113 -5.81 8.36 6.01
C ARG A 113 -5.52 9.86 6.08
N SER A 114 -5.01 10.36 7.19
CA SER A 114 -4.62 11.77 7.31
C SER A 114 -3.41 12.14 6.46
N LEU A 115 -2.66 11.16 5.98
CA LEU A 115 -1.53 11.34 5.08
C LEU A 115 -1.99 11.49 3.63
N SER A 116 -1.21 12.24 2.83
CA SER A 116 -1.35 12.20 1.38
C SER A 116 -1.13 10.77 0.85
N GLY A 117 -1.63 10.47 -0.35
CA GLY A 117 -1.45 9.14 -0.95
C GLY A 117 0.02 8.73 -1.05
N ILE A 118 0.90 9.66 -1.44
CA ILE A 118 2.34 9.39 -1.56
C ILE A 118 3.01 9.19 -0.19
N ASP A 119 2.68 9.97 0.80
CA ASP A 119 3.24 9.84 2.14
C ASP A 119 2.77 8.54 2.82
N ARG A 120 1.51 8.17 2.61
CA ARG A 120 0.97 6.87 3.05
C ARG A 120 1.73 5.71 2.42
N ALA A 121 1.97 5.77 1.10
CA ALA A 121 2.73 4.74 0.38
C ALA A 121 4.15 4.59 0.93
N VAL A 122 4.84 5.68 1.17
CA VAL A 122 6.20 5.67 1.73
C VAL A 122 6.23 4.97 3.09
N VAL A 123 5.30 5.33 3.99
CA VAL A 123 5.21 4.69 5.32
C VAL A 123 4.88 3.21 5.21
N LEU A 124 3.89 2.85 4.39
CA LEU A 124 3.49 1.45 4.23
C LEU A 124 4.60 0.59 3.64
N MET A 125 5.31 1.09 2.64
CA MET A 125 6.44 0.37 2.04
C MET A 125 7.57 0.16 3.04
N ARG A 126 7.85 1.14 3.88
CA ARG A 126 8.92 1.03 4.88
C ARG A 126 8.52 0.24 6.11
N GLU A 127 7.42 0.62 6.76
CA GLU A 127 7.05 0.09 8.08
C GLU A 127 6.31 -1.25 8.01
N VAL A 128 5.51 -1.45 6.99
CA VAL A 128 4.72 -2.68 6.84
C VAL A 128 5.39 -3.69 5.91
N GLN A 129 5.88 -3.22 4.76
CA GLN A 129 6.51 -4.10 3.77
C GLN A 129 7.99 -4.36 4.03
N GLY A 130 8.62 -3.59 4.92
CA GLY A 130 10.03 -3.75 5.27
C GLY A 130 11.00 -3.51 4.12
N MET A 131 10.62 -2.69 3.15
CA MET A 131 11.45 -2.40 1.97
C MET A 131 12.65 -1.51 2.35
N ALA A 132 13.78 -1.75 1.70
CA ALA A 132 14.94 -0.87 1.81
C ALA A 132 14.66 0.50 1.18
N TYR A 133 15.31 1.54 1.65
CA TYR A 133 15.13 2.90 1.11
C TYR A 133 15.39 2.96 -0.40
N GLU A 134 16.41 2.28 -0.88
CA GLU A 134 16.76 2.20 -2.29
C GLU A 134 15.64 1.56 -3.13
N GLU A 135 15.00 0.53 -2.61
CA GLU A 135 13.87 -0.14 -3.26
C GLU A 135 12.65 0.77 -3.33
N ILE A 136 12.35 1.49 -2.25
CA ILE A 136 11.23 2.44 -2.19
C ILE A 136 11.48 3.61 -3.16
N ALA A 137 12.69 4.17 -3.15
CA ALA A 137 13.07 5.26 -4.05
C ALA A 137 12.89 4.86 -5.52
N ARG A 138 13.26 3.64 -5.88
CA ARG A 138 13.04 3.09 -7.23
C ARG A 138 11.56 2.85 -7.53
N ALA A 139 10.83 2.28 -6.58
CA ALA A 139 9.40 1.99 -6.75
C ALA A 139 8.58 3.27 -6.94
N LEU A 140 8.91 4.34 -6.24
CA LEU A 140 8.19 5.61 -6.27
C LEU A 140 8.82 6.64 -7.21
N ASP A 141 9.92 6.28 -7.87
CA ASP A 141 10.68 7.17 -8.77
C ASP A 141 11.00 8.51 -8.10
N MET A 142 11.67 8.44 -6.97
CA MET A 142 11.89 9.58 -6.07
C MET A 142 13.36 9.62 -5.64
N PRO A 143 13.98 10.82 -5.55
CA PRO A 143 15.32 10.95 -4.99
C PRO A 143 15.38 10.50 -3.52
N MET A 144 16.50 9.94 -3.11
CA MET A 144 16.70 9.44 -1.75
C MET A 144 16.47 10.52 -0.69
N GLY A 145 16.94 11.72 -0.92
CA GLY A 145 16.75 12.86 0.00
C GLY A 145 15.27 13.21 0.17
N THR A 146 14.51 13.20 -0.91
CA THR A 146 13.06 13.42 -0.89
C THR A 146 12.35 12.31 -0.11
N LEU A 147 12.72 11.06 -0.33
CA LEU A 147 12.16 9.92 0.39
C LEU A 147 12.36 10.05 1.90
N LYS A 148 13.59 10.32 2.33
CA LYS A 148 13.93 10.47 3.75
C LYS A 148 13.15 11.61 4.40
N ALA A 149 13.05 12.75 3.73
CA ALA A 149 12.29 13.90 4.22
C ALA A 149 10.78 13.58 4.34
N ARG A 150 10.20 12.93 3.33
CA ARG A 150 8.79 12.52 3.37
C ARG A 150 8.52 11.52 4.48
N LEU A 151 9.36 10.52 4.62
CA LEU A 151 9.22 9.50 5.67
C LEU A 151 9.29 10.13 7.06
N HIS A 152 10.23 11.05 7.28
CA HIS A 152 10.35 11.75 8.56
C HIS A 152 9.08 12.55 8.90
N ARG A 153 8.60 13.36 7.97
CA ARG A 153 7.38 14.17 8.17
C ARG A 153 6.13 13.29 8.33
N ALA A 154 6.03 12.23 7.57
CA ALA A 154 4.90 11.31 7.66
C ALA A 154 4.87 10.60 9.02
N ARG A 155 6.03 10.15 9.52
CA ARG A 155 6.15 9.54 10.86
C ARG A 155 5.76 10.52 11.96
N GLU A 156 6.18 11.77 11.88
CA GLU A 156 5.78 12.81 12.86
C GLU A 156 4.27 13.03 12.84
N ARG A 157 3.69 13.16 11.66
CA ARG A 157 2.25 13.37 11.50
C ARG A 157 1.45 12.18 12.07
N LEU A 158 1.89 10.94 11.80
CA LEU A 158 1.29 9.74 12.38
C LEU A 158 1.38 9.72 13.89
N ARG A 159 2.56 10.02 14.43
CA ARG A 159 2.78 10.07 15.89
C ARG A 159 1.84 11.07 16.55
N ASN A 160 1.70 12.26 15.99
CA ASN A 160 0.81 13.29 16.52
C ASN A 160 -0.66 12.86 16.44
N LYS A 161 -1.08 12.29 15.33
CA LYS A 161 -2.45 11.78 15.17
C LYS A 161 -2.78 10.64 16.13
N LEU A 162 -1.86 9.74 16.34
CA LEU A 162 -2.02 8.63 17.28
C LEU A 162 -2.04 9.13 18.72
N ALA A 163 -1.19 10.10 19.07
CA ALA A 163 -1.20 10.74 20.39
C ALA A 163 -2.55 11.44 20.68
N ASP A 164 -3.08 12.17 19.70
CA ASP A 164 -4.40 12.81 19.81
C ASP A 164 -5.53 11.80 19.99
N ALA A 165 -5.37 10.60 19.44
CA ALA A 165 -6.32 9.49 19.59
C ALA A 165 -6.10 8.66 20.88
N GLY A 166 -5.16 9.08 21.76
CA GLY A 166 -4.88 8.41 23.02
C GLY A 166 -3.93 7.21 22.91
N VAL A 167 -3.27 7.05 21.76
CA VAL A 167 -2.25 5.99 21.58
C VAL A 167 -0.89 6.57 21.93
N THR A 168 -0.29 6.04 22.99
CA THR A 168 1.09 6.40 23.40
C THR A 168 2.07 5.34 22.92
N PRO A 169 3.30 5.73 22.53
CA PRO A 169 4.33 4.77 22.14
C PRO A 169 4.79 3.90 23.31
#